data_f6e53b3f35e16f63e37744893ca582a8
#
_entry.id   f6e53b3f35e16f63e37744893ca582a8
#
_cell.length_a   1.000
_cell.length_b   1.000
_cell.length_c   1.000
_cell.angle_alpha   90.00
_cell.angle_beta   90.00
_cell.angle_gamma   90.00
#
_symmetry.space_group_name_H-M   'P 1'
#
loop_
_entity.id
_entity.type
_entity.pdbx_description
1 polymer ?
#
loop_
_entity_poly.entity_id
_entity_poly.type
_entity_poly.pdbx_seq_one_letter_code
_entity_poly.pdbx_strand_id
1 'polypeptide(L)'
;MTIITSKANSVVKNAKKLHQKKYRKSAYLIEGWHLFEEAVQAGVTIEKIFALENYRDQLASFPQTVWVSEDILLDLADSQTPQGIVAVVQKEEVGQVDFSQGKFLFLEDVQDPGNVGTIIRTADAAGFTGVIVSDKSADIYSLKTLRSMQGSHFHLPIYRMSSQALLEEAKEAAIPVLATTLSKDSVDYRELPPIENFVLVMGNEGQGISSLMAESADQLVHISMKGQAESLNVAVAAGILIFHLS
;
A
#
# COMPACT_ATOMS: atom_id res chain seq x y z
N MET A 1 2.05 11.38 -35.48
CA MET A 1 1.73 10.28 -34.59
C MET A 1 0.23 10.15 -34.51
N THR A 2 -0.30 8.92 -34.47
CA THR A 2 -1.75 8.67 -34.53
C THR A 2 -2.30 8.61 -33.10
N ILE A 3 -3.39 9.33 -32.81
CA ILE A 3 -4.13 9.26 -31.55
C ILE A 3 -5.03 8.03 -31.58
N ILE A 4 -4.96 7.18 -30.57
CA ILE A 4 -5.83 6.02 -30.43
C ILE A 4 -7.18 6.47 -29.88
N THR A 5 -8.25 6.21 -30.62
CA THR A 5 -9.63 6.52 -30.25
C THR A 5 -10.50 5.26 -30.04
N SER A 6 -9.96 4.10 -30.41
CA SER A 6 -10.71 2.83 -30.34
C SER A 6 -10.38 2.03 -29.09
N LYS A 7 -11.38 1.74 -28.26
CA LYS A 7 -11.30 0.80 -27.11
C LYS A 7 -10.96 -0.64 -27.56
N ALA A 8 -11.12 -0.97 -28.85
CA ALA A 8 -10.77 -2.26 -29.41
C ALA A 8 -9.26 -2.41 -29.70
N ASN A 9 -8.49 -1.33 -29.61
CA ASN A 9 -7.04 -1.37 -29.80
C ASN A 9 -6.38 -2.34 -28.82
N SER A 10 -5.47 -3.18 -29.32
CA SER A 10 -4.83 -4.24 -28.51
C SER A 10 -4.00 -3.70 -27.36
N VAL A 11 -3.34 -2.56 -27.54
CA VAL A 11 -2.52 -1.92 -26.50
C VAL A 11 -3.39 -1.44 -25.37
N VAL A 12 -4.51 -0.78 -25.68
CA VAL A 12 -5.51 -0.32 -24.69
C VAL A 12 -6.12 -1.50 -23.95
N LYS A 13 -6.57 -2.55 -24.67
CA LYS A 13 -7.13 -3.76 -24.07
C LYS A 13 -6.17 -4.45 -23.09
N ASN A 14 -4.89 -4.51 -23.44
CA ASN A 14 -3.90 -5.14 -22.57
C ASN A 14 -3.67 -4.31 -21.31
N ALA A 15 -3.56 -3.00 -21.40
CA ALA A 15 -3.47 -2.11 -20.23
C ALA A 15 -4.72 -2.23 -19.35
N LYS A 16 -5.92 -2.24 -19.94
CA LYS A 16 -7.18 -2.37 -19.21
C LYS A 16 -7.30 -3.68 -18.40
N LYS A 17 -6.70 -4.78 -18.87
CA LYS A 17 -6.66 -6.03 -18.10
C LYS A 17 -6.02 -5.84 -16.72
N LEU A 18 -5.09 -4.90 -16.57
CA LEU A 18 -4.41 -4.62 -15.32
C LEU A 18 -5.32 -4.05 -14.22
N HIS A 19 -6.58 -3.68 -14.52
CA HIS A 19 -7.59 -3.41 -13.50
C HIS A 19 -7.91 -4.65 -12.64
N GLN A 20 -7.69 -5.86 -13.18
CA GLN A 20 -7.95 -7.12 -12.47
C GLN A 20 -6.67 -7.71 -11.90
N LYS A 21 -6.67 -8.05 -10.58
CA LYS A 21 -5.54 -8.62 -9.85
C LYS A 21 -4.84 -9.77 -10.58
N LYS A 22 -5.62 -10.68 -11.21
CA LYS A 22 -5.08 -11.87 -11.90
C LYS A 22 -4.14 -11.55 -13.07
N TYR A 23 -4.22 -10.35 -13.66
CA TYR A 23 -3.36 -9.92 -14.76
C TYR A 23 -2.18 -9.07 -14.30
N ARG A 24 -2.18 -8.56 -13.06
CA ARG A 24 -1.10 -7.79 -12.46
C ARG A 24 0.06 -8.69 -11.97
N LYS A 25 0.56 -9.59 -12.84
CA LYS A 25 1.67 -10.48 -12.49
C LYS A 25 3.00 -9.72 -12.42
N SER A 26 3.34 -9.03 -13.51
CA SER A 26 4.62 -8.32 -13.68
C SER A 26 4.49 -6.80 -13.78
N ALA A 27 3.28 -6.26 -13.94
CA ALA A 27 3.05 -4.83 -14.10
C ALA A 27 1.71 -4.43 -13.52
N TYR A 28 1.54 -3.14 -13.27
CA TYR A 28 0.31 -2.52 -12.76
C TYR A 28 0.11 -1.13 -13.37
N LEU A 29 -1.07 -0.56 -13.17
CA LEU A 29 -1.39 0.80 -13.61
C LEU A 29 -1.18 1.79 -12.47
N ILE A 30 -0.65 2.95 -12.81
CA ILE A 30 -0.69 4.15 -11.97
C ILE A 30 -1.45 5.25 -12.72
N GLU A 31 -2.13 6.12 -11.99
CA GLU A 31 -2.95 7.21 -12.51
C GLU A 31 -2.52 8.55 -11.92
N GLY A 32 -2.36 9.55 -12.78
CA GLY A 32 -2.07 10.93 -12.39
C GLY A 32 -0.60 11.29 -12.39
N TRP A 33 -0.35 12.61 -12.48
CA TRP A 33 0.99 13.18 -12.63
C TRP A 33 1.86 12.91 -11.41
N HIS A 34 1.33 13.06 -10.21
CA HIS A 34 2.10 12.83 -8.99
C HIS A 34 2.69 11.41 -8.94
N LEU A 35 1.86 10.35 -9.15
CA LEU A 35 2.37 8.98 -9.16
C LEU A 35 3.34 8.71 -10.33
N PHE A 36 3.12 9.36 -11.46
CA PHE A 36 4.03 9.26 -12.59
C PHE A 36 5.41 9.88 -12.27
N GLU A 37 5.44 11.06 -11.67
CA GLU A 37 6.66 11.74 -11.25
C GLU A 37 7.40 10.93 -10.17
N GLU A 38 6.70 10.39 -9.18
CA GLU A 38 7.27 9.49 -8.17
C GLU A 38 7.90 8.25 -8.81
N ALA A 39 7.21 7.62 -9.77
CA ALA A 39 7.76 6.46 -10.50
C ALA A 39 9.03 6.81 -11.28
N VAL A 40 9.07 7.99 -11.92
CA VAL A 40 10.26 8.47 -12.63
C VAL A 40 11.41 8.74 -11.66
N GLN A 41 11.15 9.38 -10.52
CA GLN A 41 12.17 9.68 -9.50
C GLN A 41 12.73 8.41 -8.85
N ALA A 42 11.88 7.43 -8.61
CA ALA A 42 12.28 6.11 -8.09
C ALA A 42 13.07 5.27 -9.11
N GLY A 43 13.10 5.69 -10.38
CA GLY A 43 13.82 4.98 -11.44
C GLY A 43 13.19 3.64 -11.86
N VAL A 44 11.93 3.40 -11.51
CA VAL A 44 11.24 2.16 -11.87
C VAL A 44 10.94 2.10 -13.37
N THR A 45 10.84 0.90 -13.93
CA THR A 45 10.58 0.71 -15.34
C THR A 45 9.13 1.06 -15.69
N ILE A 46 8.96 2.12 -16.50
CA ILE A 46 7.67 2.52 -17.09
C ILE A 46 7.58 1.91 -18.49
N GLU A 47 6.72 0.89 -18.63
CA GLU A 47 6.58 0.14 -19.89
C GLU A 47 5.82 0.94 -20.95
N LYS A 48 4.77 1.66 -20.54
CA LYS A 48 3.91 2.48 -21.42
C LYS A 48 3.30 3.64 -20.66
N ILE A 49 3.07 4.72 -21.38
CA ILE A 49 2.38 5.91 -20.89
C ILE A 49 1.20 6.16 -21.83
N PHE A 50 -0.01 6.25 -21.30
CA PHE A 50 -1.20 6.69 -22.01
C PHE A 50 -1.49 8.12 -21.61
N ALA A 51 -1.47 9.04 -22.57
CA ALA A 51 -1.66 10.46 -22.28
C ALA A 51 -2.47 11.18 -23.35
N LEU A 52 -3.09 12.29 -22.94
CA LEU A 52 -3.74 13.22 -23.85
C LEU A 52 -2.70 14.02 -24.63
N GLU A 53 -3.03 14.38 -25.88
CA GLU A 53 -2.12 15.05 -26.80
C GLU A 53 -1.58 16.40 -26.30
N ASN A 54 -2.34 17.10 -25.48
CA ASN A 54 -1.93 18.39 -24.90
C ASN A 54 -0.72 18.30 -23.94
N TYR A 55 -0.26 17.09 -23.57
CA TYR A 55 0.92 16.87 -22.75
C TYR A 55 2.18 16.46 -23.54
N ARG A 56 2.20 16.73 -24.85
CA ARG A 56 3.32 16.34 -25.73
C ARG A 56 4.67 16.88 -25.30
N ASP A 57 4.72 18.14 -24.90
CA ASP A 57 5.96 18.79 -24.53
C ASP A 57 6.52 18.23 -23.22
N GLN A 58 5.63 17.91 -22.26
CA GLN A 58 6.00 17.33 -20.95
C GLN A 58 6.49 15.87 -21.07
N LEU A 59 6.00 15.13 -22.06
CA LEU A 59 6.33 13.73 -22.30
C LEU A 59 7.30 13.53 -23.48
N ALA A 60 7.95 14.57 -23.98
CA ALA A 60 8.85 14.49 -25.13
C ALA A 60 10.03 13.54 -24.93
N SER A 61 10.51 13.37 -23.68
CA SER A 61 11.59 12.45 -23.31
C SER A 61 11.15 10.99 -23.14
N PHE A 62 9.86 10.68 -23.27
CA PHE A 62 9.29 9.35 -23.05
C PHE A 62 8.77 8.74 -24.37
N PRO A 63 9.61 8.07 -25.17
CA PRO A 63 9.23 7.52 -26.47
C PRO A 63 8.16 6.43 -26.40
N GLN A 64 7.96 5.78 -25.21
CA GLN A 64 6.93 4.78 -24.97
C GLN A 64 5.52 5.37 -24.78
N THR A 65 5.35 6.70 -24.98
CA THR A 65 4.06 7.37 -24.84
C THR A 65 3.12 7.01 -25.99
N VAL A 66 1.91 6.64 -25.62
CA VAL A 66 0.79 6.32 -26.51
C VAL A 66 -0.26 7.43 -26.35
N TRP A 67 -0.47 8.19 -27.41
CA TRP A 67 -1.46 9.26 -27.41
C TRP A 67 -2.86 8.70 -27.56
N VAL A 68 -3.76 9.07 -26.67
CA VAL A 68 -5.13 8.54 -26.59
C VAL A 68 -6.16 9.67 -26.51
N SER A 69 -7.41 9.36 -26.88
CA SER A 69 -8.53 10.26 -26.63
C SER A 69 -8.94 10.26 -25.15
N GLU A 70 -9.69 11.29 -24.75
CA GLU A 70 -10.24 11.39 -23.37
C GLU A 70 -11.07 10.16 -22.98
N ASP A 71 -11.89 9.63 -23.90
CA ASP A 71 -12.70 8.43 -23.67
C ASP A 71 -11.85 7.18 -23.38
N ILE A 72 -10.68 7.05 -24.02
CA ILE A 72 -9.76 5.94 -23.76
C ILE A 72 -9.07 6.15 -22.40
N LEU A 73 -8.64 7.37 -22.12
CA LEU A 73 -7.99 7.68 -20.85
C LEU A 73 -8.93 7.43 -19.67
N LEU A 74 -10.19 7.88 -19.79
CA LEU A 74 -11.24 7.63 -18.78
C LEU A 74 -11.50 6.13 -18.60
N ASP A 75 -11.42 5.34 -19.66
CA ASP A 75 -11.61 3.87 -19.61
C ASP A 75 -10.42 3.14 -18.95
N LEU A 76 -9.23 3.74 -18.92
CA LEU A 76 -8.01 3.23 -18.29
C LEU A 76 -7.85 3.74 -16.84
N ALA A 77 -8.41 4.89 -16.53
CA ALA A 77 -8.43 5.47 -15.20
C ALA A 77 -9.48 4.79 -14.30
N ASP A 78 -9.39 5.03 -12.98
CA ASP A 78 -10.40 4.65 -11.98
C ASP A 78 -11.10 5.89 -11.39
N SER A 79 -10.50 7.07 -11.55
CA SER A 79 -11.12 8.34 -11.15
C SER A 79 -12.13 8.84 -12.19
N GLN A 80 -13.13 9.60 -11.72
CA GLN A 80 -14.12 10.23 -12.60
C GLN A 80 -13.54 11.39 -13.43
N THR A 81 -12.47 11.99 -12.92
CA THR A 81 -11.79 13.13 -13.56
C THR A 81 -10.28 12.85 -13.62
N PRO A 82 -9.82 11.99 -14.54
CA PRO A 82 -8.41 11.65 -14.67
C PRO A 82 -7.57 12.87 -15.06
N GLN A 83 -6.35 12.95 -14.53
CA GLN A 83 -5.43 14.07 -14.76
C GLN A 83 -4.70 14.03 -16.12
N GLY A 84 -5.21 13.29 -17.09
CA GLY A 84 -4.67 13.27 -18.44
C GLY A 84 -3.52 12.28 -18.66
N ILE A 85 -3.14 11.47 -17.67
CA ILE A 85 -2.07 10.48 -17.75
C ILE A 85 -2.39 9.21 -16.97
N VAL A 86 -2.09 8.05 -17.57
CA VAL A 86 -2.09 6.72 -16.95
C VAL A 86 -0.83 5.99 -17.43
N ALA A 87 -0.09 5.35 -16.54
CA ALA A 87 1.10 4.63 -16.95
C ALA A 87 1.07 3.15 -16.49
N VAL A 88 1.72 2.29 -17.26
CA VAL A 88 2.01 0.90 -16.92
C VAL A 88 3.40 0.85 -16.34
N VAL A 89 3.51 0.42 -15.08
CA VAL A 89 4.76 0.32 -14.34
C VAL A 89 5.06 -1.14 -14.06
N GLN A 90 6.30 -1.55 -14.23
CA GLN A 90 6.76 -2.89 -13.91
C GLN A 90 6.80 -3.07 -12.39
N LYS A 91 6.40 -4.24 -11.91
CA LYS A 91 6.58 -4.60 -10.50
C LYS A 91 8.03 -4.92 -10.24
N GLU A 92 8.55 -4.37 -9.17
CA GLU A 92 9.82 -4.79 -8.63
C GLU A 92 9.65 -6.03 -7.74
N GLU A 93 10.63 -6.92 -7.78
CA GLU A 93 10.69 -8.04 -6.86
C GLU A 93 11.21 -7.52 -5.51
N VAL A 94 10.39 -7.67 -4.48
CA VAL A 94 10.79 -7.39 -3.11
C VAL A 94 11.38 -8.68 -2.55
N GLY A 95 12.61 -8.61 -2.04
CA GLY A 95 13.30 -9.75 -1.40
C GLY A 95 12.59 -10.26 -0.15
N GLN A 96 13.25 -11.07 0.65
CA GLN A 96 12.74 -11.49 1.95
C GLN A 96 12.83 -10.34 2.96
N VAL A 97 11.95 -10.34 3.96
CA VAL A 97 12.02 -9.40 5.07
C VAL A 97 13.26 -9.71 5.92
N ASP A 98 13.99 -8.69 6.29
CA ASP A 98 15.07 -8.82 7.28
C ASP A 98 14.59 -8.22 8.61
N PHE A 99 14.19 -9.08 9.53
CA PHE A 99 13.73 -8.69 10.88
C PHE A 99 14.87 -8.45 11.86
N SER A 100 16.12 -8.47 11.45
CA SER A 100 17.27 -8.29 12.37
C SER A 100 17.25 -6.93 13.08
N GLN A 101 16.69 -5.91 12.44
CA GLN A 101 16.49 -4.57 13.00
C GLN A 101 15.43 -3.79 12.24
N GLY A 102 14.79 -2.85 12.92
CA GLY A 102 13.87 -1.89 12.30
C GLY A 102 12.45 -1.95 12.84
N LYS A 103 11.63 -1.06 12.31
CA LYS A 103 10.22 -0.92 12.66
C LYS A 103 9.38 -1.41 11.50
N PHE A 104 8.61 -2.45 11.71
CA PHE A 104 7.75 -3.06 10.70
C PHE A 104 6.28 -2.89 11.07
N LEU A 105 5.45 -2.83 10.05
CA LEU A 105 4.01 -2.80 10.20
C LEU A 105 3.40 -4.03 9.52
N PHE A 106 2.56 -4.77 10.22
CA PHE A 106 1.79 -5.87 9.65
C PHE A 106 0.30 -5.52 9.56
N LEU A 107 -0.27 -5.62 8.38
CA LEU A 107 -1.69 -5.42 8.13
C LEU A 107 -2.37 -6.79 8.04
N GLU A 108 -2.99 -7.23 9.15
CA GLU A 108 -3.69 -8.49 9.23
C GLU A 108 -5.13 -8.33 8.71
N ASP A 109 -5.37 -8.75 7.48
CA ASP A 109 -6.68 -8.80 6.84
C ASP A 109 -7.39 -7.43 6.74
N VAL A 110 -6.65 -6.33 6.63
CA VAL A 110 -7.21 -4.98 6.40
C VAL A 110 -7.76 -4.92 4.98
N GLN A 111 -9.08 -4.75 4.83
CA GLN A 111 -9.77 -4.98 3.56
C GLN A 111 -10.11 -3.72 2.76
N ASP A 112 -10.24 -2.56 3.39
CA ASP A 112 -10.48 -1.33 2.62
C ASP A 112 -9.19 -0.82 1.95
N PRO A 113 -9.18 -0.69 0.61
CA PRO A 113 -8.02 -0.20 -0.13
C PRO A 113 -7.56 1.19 0.29
N GLY A 114 -8.49 2.05 0.72
CA GLY A 114 -8.19 3.39 1.22
C GLY A 114 -7.43 3.36 2.54
N ASN A 115 -7.87 2.50 3.48
CA ASN A 115 -7.19 2.28 4.75
C ASN A 115 -5.79 1.73 4.52
N VAL A 116 -5.65 0.66 3.73
CA VAL A 116 -4.34 0.06 3.42
C VAL A 116 -3.38 1.10 2.85
N GLY A 117 -3.80 1.86 1.84
CA GLY A 117 -2.96 2.89 1.24
C GLY A 117 -2.59 4.01 2.21
N THR A 118 -3.54 4.48 3.01
CA THR A 118 -3.32 5.52 4.02
C THR A 118 -2.33 5.06 5.09
N ILE A 119 -2.45 3.82 5.57
CA ILE A 119 -1.58 3.25 6.59
C ILE A 119 -0.16 3.11 6.05
N ILE A 120 0.02 2.60 4.82
CA ILE A 120 1.34 2.46 4.19
C ILE A 120 2.02 3.83 4.04
N ARG A 121 1.28 4.85 3.56
CA ARG A 121 1.77 6.22 3.46
C ARG A 121 2.18 6.79 4.83
N THR A 122 1.44 6.47 5.88
CA THR A 122 1.74 6.91 7.25
C THR A 122 3.01 6.25 7.77
N ALA A 123 3.20 4.96 7.50
CA ALA A 123 4.41 4.21 7.88
C ALA A 123 5.66 4.75 7.17
N ASP A 124 5.56 5.05 5.87
CA ASP A 124 6.60 5.71 5.09
C ASP A 124 6.99 7.08 5.71
N ALA A 125 6.00 7.93 5.96
CA ALA A 125 6.21 9.24 6.57
C ALA A 125 6.84 9.20 7.97
N ALA A 126 6.64 8.11 8.71
CA ALA A 126 7.20 7.90 10.05
C ALA A 126 8.55 7.14 10.04
N GLY A 127 9.09 6.81 8.86
CA GLY A 127 10.38 6.14 8.72
C GLY A 127 10.39 4.66 9.14
N PHE A 128 9.28 3.95 8.95
CA PHE A 128 9.24 2.50 9.12
C PHE A 128 10.13 1.80 8.10
N THR A 129 10.66 0.65 8.46
CA THR A 129 11.59 -0.13 7.62
C THR A 129 10.85 -0.90 6.51
N GLY A 130 9.61 -1.29 6.76
CA GLY A 130 8.79 -2.00 5.80
C GLY A 130 7.36 -2.25 6.27
N VAL A 131 6.49 -2.56 5.32
CA VAL A 131 5.11 -2.97 5.59
C VAL A 131 4.90 -4.39 5.08
N ILE A 132 4.27 -5.22 5.89
CA ILE A 132 3.87 -6.57 5.53
C ILE A 132 2.34 -6.60 5.43
N VAL A 133 1.79 -7.21 4.39
CA VAL A 133 0.35 -7.35 4.21
C VAL A 133 -0.03 -8.83 4.14
N SER A 134 -1.10 -9.23 4.83
CA SER A 134 -1.62 -10.60 4.75
C SER A 134 -2.26 -10.87 3.37
N ASP A 135 -2.50 -12.13 3.07
CA ASP A 135 -3.11 -12.54 1.78
C ASP A 135 -4.53 -12.01 1.57
N LYS A 136 -5.28 -11.82 2.66
CA LYS A 136 -6.66 -11.32 2.63
C LYS A 136 -6.75 -9.81 2.71
N SER A 137 -5.66 -9.10 2.97
CA SER A 137 -5.62 -7.64 2.92
C SER A 137 -5.86 -7.15 1.49
N ALA A 138 -6.32 -5.91 1.35
CA ALA A 138 -6.59 -5.31 0.05
C ALA A 138 -5.35 -5.38 -0.87
N ASP A 139 -5.62 -5.40 -2.17
CA ASP A 139 -4.56 -5.44 -3.17
C ASP A 139 -3.83 -4.10 -3.24
N ILE A 140 -2.55 -4.11 -2.87
CA ILE A 140 -1.69 -2.92 -2.85
C ILE A 140 -1.51 -2.26 -4.22
N TYR A 141 -1.68 -3.02 -5.31
CA TYR A 141 -1.59 -2.53 -6.68
C TYR A 141 -2.96 -2.20 -7.30
N SER A 142 -4.03 -2.12 -6.52
CA SER A 142 -5.29 -1.56 -7.02
C SER A 142 -5.16 -0.05 -7.17
N LEU A 143 -5.79 0.54 -8.20
CA LEU A 143 -5.72 2.00 -8.42
C LEU A 143 -6.18 2.80 -7.20
N LYS A 144 -7.21 2.30 -6.48
CA LYS A 144 -7.68 2.94 -5.24
C LYS A 144 -6.61 2.94 -4.14
N THR A 145 -5.92 1.80 -3.94
CA THR A 145 -4.84 1.70 -2.95
C THR A 145 -3.66 2.60 -3.33
N LEU A 146 -3.22 2.54 -4.59
CA LEU A 146 -2.11 3.35 -5.10
C LEU A 146 -2.36 4.85 -4.95
N ARG A 147 -3.59 5.32 -5.25
CA ARG A 147 -3.95 6.72 -5.01
C ARG A 147 -3.87 7.10 -3.53
N SER A 148 -4.29 6.20 -2.64
CA SER A 148 -4.23 6.46 -1.18
C SER A 148 -2.80 6.45 -0.66
N MET A 149 -1.91 5.61 -1.23
CA MET A 149 -0.48 5.55 -0.88
C MET A 149 0.32 6.76 -1.37
N GLN A 150 -0.13 7.45 -2.43
CA GLN A 150 0.54 8.64 -2.96
C GLN A 150 2.04 8.45 -3.29
N GLY A 151 2.43 7.27 -3.78
CA GLY A 151 3.83 6.98 -4.16
C GLY A 151 4.67 6.26 -3.11
N SER A 152 4.20 6.13 -1.86
CA SER A 152 4.99 5.51 -0.77
C SER A 152 5.50 4.09 -1.07
N HIS A 153 4.83 3.34 -1.96
CA HIS A 153 5.28 2.01 -2.38
C HIS A 153 6.56 2.02 -3.25
N PHE A 154 7.01 3.19 -3.68
CA PHE A 154 8.31 3.37 -4.33
C PHE A 154 9.45 3.62 -3.33
N HIS A 155 9.13 4.01 -2.09
CA HIS A 155 10.09 4.37 -1.06
C HIS A 155 10.21 3.31 0.03
N LEU A 156 9.10 2.62 0.34
CA LEU A 156 8.99 1.69 1.45
C LEU A 156 8.70 0.28 0.91
N PRO A 157 9.52 -0.73 1.20
CA PRO A 157 9.26 -2.10 0.74
C PRO A 157 7.97 -2.65 1.35
N ILE A 158 7.15 -3.29 0.49
CA ILE A 158 5.90 -3.91 0.90
C ILE A 158 5.97 -5.40 0.61
N TYR A 159 5.97 -6.19 1.66
CA TYR A 159 6.05 -7.63 1.63
C TYR A 159 4.67 -8.27 1.73
N ARG A 160 4.59 -9.56 1.39
CA ARG A 160 3.38 -10.35 1.60
C ARG A 160 3.71 -11.60 2.40
N MET A 161 2.98 -11.82 3.50
CA MET A 161 3.25 -12.93 4.42
C MET A 161 1.96 -13.32 5.15
N SER A 162 1.81 -14.58 5.52
CA SER A 162 0.73 -15.00 6.42
C SER A 162 1.04 -14.64 7.88
N SER A 163 0.01 -14.54 8.73
CA SER A 163 0.21 -14.30 10.18
C SER A 163 1.08 -15.37 10.82
N GLN A 164 0.93 -16.63 10.40
CA GLN A 164 1.74 -17.75 10.89
C GLN A 164 3.23 -17.55 10.57
N ALA A 165 3.56 -17.27 9.30
CA ALA A 165 4.93 -17.06 8.87
C ALA A 165 5.56 -15.83 9.54
N LEU A 166 4.81 -14.74 9.68
CA LEU A 166 5.27 -13.56 10.39
C LEU A 166 5.68 -13.89 11.83
N LEU A 167 4.83 -14.60 12.57
CA LEU A 167 5.09 -14.95 13.96
C LEU A 167 6.30 -15.88 14.10
N GLU A 168 6.48 -16.83 13.18
CA GLU A 168 7.63 -17.72 13.14
C GLU A 168 8.92 -16.95 12.87
N GLU A 169 8.96 -16.12 11.83
CA GLU A 169 10.15 -15.34 11.46
C GLU A 169 10.47 -14.25 12.50
N ALA A 170 9.46 -13.58 13.07
CA ALA A 170 9.66 -12.60 14.14
C ALA A 170 10.26 -13.23 15.40
N LYS A 171 9.80 -14.45 15.75
CA LYS A 171 10.35 -15.22 16.88
C LYS A 171 11.78 -15.65 16.63
N GLU A 172 12.12 -16.13 15.43
CA GLU A 172 13.49 -16.50 15.06
C GLU A 172 14.45 -15.31 15.12
N ALA A 173 13.98 -14.13 14.70
CA ALA A 173 14.74 -12.88 14.75
C ALA A 173 14.76 -12.22 16.14
N ALA A 174 13.97 -12.74 17.10
CA ALA A 174 13.77 -12.16 18.43
C ALA A 174 13.30 -10.69 18.38
N ILE A 175 12.48 -10.33 17.37
CA ILE A 175 11.84 -9.01 17.26
C ILE A 175 10.45 -9.05 17.91
N PRO A 176 10.12 -8.14 18.84
CA PRO A 176 8.84 -8.16 19.54
C PRO A 176 7.67 -7.80 18.61
N VAL A 177 6.56 -8.51 18.77
CA VAL A 177 5.30 -8.30 18.06
C VAL A 177 4.30 -7.58 18.97
N LEU A 178 3.91 -6.37 18.58
CA LEU A 178 2.92 -5.54 19.27
C LEU A 178 1.59 -5.60 18.51
N ALA A 179 0.58 -6.25 19.06
CA ALA A 179 -0.68 -6.45 18.34
C ALA A 179 -1.82 -5.60 18.92
N THR A 180 -2.56 -4.94 18.04
CA THR A 180 -3.62 -4.00 18.44
C THR A 180 -4.93 -4.70 18.72
N THR A 181 -5.49 -4.52 19.94
CA THR A 181 -6.77 -5.10 20.32
C THR A 181 -7.40 -4.34 21.48
N LEU A 182 -8.71 -4.42 21.67
CA LEU A 182 -9.46 -3.90 22.81
C LEU A 182 -9.66 -4.98 23.91
N SER A 183 -8.67 -5.83 24.14
CA SER A 183 -8.69 -6.85 25.20
C SER A 183 -8.43 -6.24 26.58
N LYS A 184 -8.93 -6.89 27.63
CA LYS A 184 -8.62 -6.53 29.04
C LYS A 184 -7.14 -6.73 29.41
N ASP A 185 -6.46 -7.59 28.68
CA ASP A 185 -5.04 -7.91 28.86
C ASP A 185 -4.12 -6.98 28.06
N SER A 186 -4.67 -6.02 27.33
CA SER A 186 -3.89 -5.04 26.56
C SER A 186 -3.51 -3.83 27.40
N VAL A 187 -2.34 -3.26 27.12
CA VAL A 187 -1.85 -2.01 27.73
C VAL A 187 -2.20 -0.80 26.87
N ASP A 188 -2.37 0.35 27.49
CA ASP A 188 -2.51 1.60 26.75
C ASP A 188 -1.19 1.92 26.03
N TYR A 189 -1.25 2.30 24.78
CA TYR A 189 -0.06 2.57 23.96
C TYR A 189 0.90 3.59 24.59
N ARG A 190 0.40 4.51 25.42
CA ARG A 190 1.20 5.54 26.12
C ARG A 190 2.06 4.96 27.26
N GLU A 191 1.77 3.74 27.69
CA GLU A 191 2.51 3.04 28.74
C GLU A 191 3.62 2.15 28.17
N LEU A 192 3.71 2.03 26.83
CA LEU A 192 4.77 1.29 26.18
C LEU A 192 6.12 1.98 26.43
N PRO A 193 7.17 1.22 26.79
CA PRO A 193 8.52 1.76 26.85
C PRO A 193 8.99 2.12 25.43
N PRO A 194 10.00 2.97 25.27
CA PRO A 194 10.66 3.18 23.98
C PRO A 194 11.18 1.85 23.43
N ILE A 195 10.80 1.53 22.20
CA ILE A 195 11.17 0.29 21.51
C ILE A 195 11.76 0.67 20.15
N GLU A 196 12.99 0.23 19.86
CA GLU A 196 13.67 0.57 18.60
C GLU A 196 13.32 -0.41 17.47
N ASN A 197 13.12 -1.69 17.81
CA ASN A 197 12.85 -2.74 16.85
C ASN A 197 11.56 -3.46 17.24
N PHE A 198 10.58 -3.52 16.35
CA PHE A 198 9.30 -4.18 16.60
C PHE A 198 8.51 -4.43 15.31
N VAL A 199 7.50 -5.29 15.42
CA VAL A 199 6.43 -5.42 14.43
C VAL A 199 5.14 -4.90 15.07
N LEU A 200 4.56 -3.82 14.53
CA LEU A 200 3.23 -3.35 14.92
C LEU A 200 2.17 -4.02 14.06
N VAL A 201 1.18 -4.67 14.67
CA VAL A 201 0.10 -5.37 13.98
C VAL A 201 -1.19 -4.57 14.05
N MET A 202 -1.76 -4.24 12.89
CA MET A 202 -3.09 -3.66 12.74
C MET A 202 -4.04 -4.71 12.18
N GLY A 203 -5.14 -4.96 12.86
CA GLY A 203 -6.12 -5.96 12.48
C GLY A 203 -7.21 -5.45 11.53
N ASN A 204 -8.08 -6.36 11.11
CA ASN A 204 -9.25 -6.10 10.28
C ASN A 204 -10.20 -5.06 10.90
N GLU A 205 -10.85 -4.25 10.07
CA GLU A 205 -11.74 -3.16 10.50
C GLU A 205 -12.92 -3.61 11.37
N GLY A 206 -13.44 -4.79 11.14
CA GLY A 206 -14.60 -5.31 11.87
C GLY A 206 -14.28 -6.40 12.89
N GLN A 207 -13.27 -7.23 12.61
CA GLN A 207 -12.94 -8.41 13.42
C GLN A 207 -11.72 -8.20 14.32
N GLY A 208 -10.93 -7.15 14.07
CA GLY A 208 -9.65 -6.95 14.74
C GLY A 208 -8.59 -7.96 14.29
N ILE A 209 -7.66 -8.28 15.18
CA ILE A 209 -6.62 -9.30 14.97
C ILE A 209 -7.19 -10.72 15.14
N SER A 210 -6.54 -11.70 14.53
CA SER A 210 -6.88 -13.12 14.69
C SER A 210 -6.59 -13.63 16.11
N SER A 211 -7.24 -14.74 16.52
CA SER A 211 -6.94 -15.41 17.78
C SER A 211 -5.48 -15.87 17.83
N LEU A 212 -4.95 -16.38 16.72
CA LEU A 212 -3.54 -16.75 16.60
C LEU A 212 -2.62 -15.57 16.94
N MET A 213 -2.90 -14.39 16.38
CA MET A 213 -2.12 -13.19 16.63
C MET A 213 -2.26 -12.73 18.09
N ALA A 214 -3.49 -12.74 18.63
CA ALA A 214 -3.74 -12.34 20.02
C ALA A 214 -3.04 -13.22 21.06
N GLU A 215 -2.93 -14.53 20.80
CA GLU A 215 -2.30 -15.52 21.69
C GLU A 215 -0.77 -15.55 21.56
N SER A 216 -0.23 -15.13 20.42
CA SER A 216 1.20 -15.27 20.09
C SER A 216 1.99 -13.96 20.11
N ALA A 217 1.33 -12.80 20.13
CA ALA A 217 1.99 -11.51 20.21
C ALA A 217 2.66 -11.33 21.58
N ASP A 218 3.81 -10.66 21.60
CA ASP A 218 4.55 -10.38 22.84
C ASP A 218 3.85 -9.35 23.70
N GLN A 219 3.13 -8.41 23.09
CA GLN A 219 2.37 -7.38 23.80
C GLN A 219 1.07 -7.06 23.04
N LEU A 220 -0.04 -7.04 23.77
CA LEU A 220 -1.31 -6.50 23.30
C LEU A 220 -1.41 -5.01 23.64
N VAL A 221 -1.82 -4.19 22.67
CA VAL A 221 -1.80 -2.73 22.78
C VAL A 221 -3.16 -2.14 22.39
N HIS A 222 -3.63 -1.13 23.11
CA HIS A 222 -4.85 -0.41 22.76
C HIS A 222 -4.70 1.11 22.83
N ILE A 223 -5.64 1.79 22.21
CA ILE A 223 -5.86 3.23 22.34
C ILE A 223 -7.09 3.42 23.22
N SER A 224 -6.91 4.01 24.41
CA SER A 224 -8.02 4.25 25.34
C SER A 224 -9.03 5.26 24.76
N MET A 225 -10.29 4.85 24.64
CA MET A 225 -11.39 5.71 24.26
C MET A 225 -11.94 6.47 25.48
N LYS A 226 -11.91 7.80 25.44
CA LYS A 226 -12.45 8.64 26.53
C LYS A 226 -13.90 9.04 26.31
N GLY A 227 -14.42 8.85 25.12
CA GLY A 227 -15.77 9.17 24.71
C GLY A 227 -16.67 7.95 24.62
N GLN A 228 -17.78 8.04 23.88
CA GLN A 228 -18.74 6.96 23.67
C GLN A 228 -18.47 6.11 22.43
N ALA A 229 -17.48 6.48 21.62
CA ALA A 229 -17.08 5.67 20.47
C ALA A 229 -16.41 4.36 20.94
N GLU A 230 -16.80 3.25 20.35
CA GLU A 230 -16.26 1.92 20.67
C GLU A 230 -14.86 1.71 20.10
N SER A 231 -14.59 2.30 18.93
CA SER A 231 -13.31 2.14 18.21
C SER A 231 -13.04 3.33 17.30
N LEU A 232 -11.83 3.37 16.74
CA LEU A 232 -11.41 4.29 15.67
C LEU A 232 -11.35 3.55 14.33
N ASN A 233 -11.45 4.30 13.24
CA ASN A 233 -11.04 3.79 11.93
C ASN A 233 -9.60 3.26 12.01
N VAL A 234 -9.33 2.11 11.36
CA VAL A 234 -8.02 1.43 11.47
C VAL A 234 -6.85 2.30 11.00
N ALA A 235 -7.04 3.13 9.98
CA ALA A 235 -5.98 4.03 9.50
C ALA A 235 -5.71 5.19 10.48
N VAL A 236 -6.75 5.66 11.18
CA VAL A 236 -6.59 6.66 12.25
C VAL A 236 -5.86 6.05 13.44
N ALA A 237 -6.26 4.85 13.88
CA ALA A 237 -5.58 4.13 14.96
C ALA A 237 -4.11 3.85 14.61
N ALA A 238 -3.85 3.38 13.39
CA ALA A 238 -2.50 3.16 12.88
C ALA A 238 -1.68 4.45 12.92
N GLY A 239 -2.22 5.58 12.49
CA GLY A 239 -1.52 6.87 12.51
C GLY A 239 -1.10 7.29 13.92
N ILE A 240 -1.97 7.11 14.91
CA ILE A 240 -1.65 7.42 16.32
C ILE A 240 -0.49 6.54 16.82
N LEU A 241 -0.58 5.22 16.59
CA LEU A 241 0.42 4.26 17.06
C LEU A 241 1.76 4.39 16.33
N ILE A 242 1.73 4.53 15.01
CA ILE A 242 2.91 4.68 14.16
C ILE A 242 3.74 5.89 14.62
N PHE A 243 3.12 7.06 14.76
CA PHE A 243 3.84 8.28 15.18
C PHE A 243 4.20 8.31 16.66
N HIS A 244 3.51 7.54 17.51
CA HIS A 244 3.92 7.40 18.90
C HIS A 244 5.16 6.51 19.06
N LEU A 245 5.29 5.50 18.19
CA LEU A 245 6.38 4.50 18.23
C LEU A 245 7.54 4.82 17.27
N SER A 246 7.41 5.91 16.48
CA SER A 246 8.44 6.34 15.51
C SER A 246 9.70 6.97 16.14
#